data_cb0bf9443eebaf1cd345907968491aef
#
_entry.id   cb0bf9443eebaf1cd345907968491aef
#
_cell.length_a   1.000
_cell.length_b   1.000
_cell.length_c   1.000
_cell.angle_alpha   90.00
_cell.angle_beta   90.00
_cell.angle_gamma   90.00
#
_symmetry.space_group_name_H-M   'P 1'
#
loop_
_entity.id
_entity.type
_entity.pdbx_description
1 polymer ?
#
loop_
_entity_poly.entity_id
_entity_poly.type
_entity_poly.pdbx_seq_one_letter_code
_entity_poly.pdbx_strand_id
1 'polypeptide(L)'
;MRFKEFRKLCLSLPEAEERETWGEQTFRVRDRIFAMGSLDGEHVSLKASLDDQSGLVEMDPKTFAPSAYTGRYGWVRVRLAGVGRELAEQLVTNAWKRTAPRRLIAEYELRGKS
;
A
#
# COMPACT_ATOMS: atom_id res chain seq x y z
N MET A 1 4.15 -6.67 11.68
CA MET A 1 4.96 -5.51 11.21
C MET A 1 4.51 -4.25 11.93
N ARG A 2 5.45 -3.39 12.27
CA ARG A 2 5.12 -2.09 12.87
C ARG A 2 4.92 -1.04 11.79
N PHE A 3 4.16 0.01 12.11
CA PHE A 3 3.93 1.10 11.17
C PHE A 3 5.23 1.74 10.66
N LYS A 4 6.23 1.86 11.51
CA LYS A 4 7.54 2.41 11.14
C LYS A 4 8.18 1.63 9.98
N GLU A 5 8.05 0.31 9.98
CA GLU A 5 8.58 -0.55 8.92
C GLU A 5 7.77 -0.39 7.64
N PHE A 6 6.45 -0.33 7.77
CA PHE A 6 5.55 -0.07 6.63
C PHE A 6 5.89 1.27 5.97
N ARG A 7 6.08 2.30 6.79
CA ARG A 7 6.46 3.63 6.32
C ARG A 7 7.75 3.59 5.50
N LYS A 8 8.76 2.87 5.98
CA LYS A 8 10.02 2.71 5.26
C LYS A 8 9.82 2.03 3.91
N LEU A 9 8.97 1.02 3.84
CA LEU A 9 8.67 0.35 2.58
C LEU A 9 8.03 1.32 1.57
N CYS A 10 7.05 2.09 2.01
CA CYS A 10 6.41 3.07 1.13
C CYS A 10 7.41 4.11 0.60
N LEU A 11 8.26 4.63 1.49
CA LEU A 11 9.20 5.69 1.13
C LEU A 11 10.43 5.18 0.37
N SER A 12 10.64 3.86 0.31
CA SER A 12 11.73 3.28 -0.47
C SER A 12 11.45 3.29 -1.97
N LEU A 13 10.20 3.52 -2.37
CA LEU A 13 9.82 3.50 -3.79
C LEU A 13 10.08 4.86 -4.45
N PRO A 14 10.40 4.86 -5.77
CA PRO A 14 10.77 6.11 -6.45
C PRO A 14 9.71 7.20 -6.34
N GLU A 15 10.15 8.40 -6.03
CA GLU A 15 9.30 9.60 -5.90
C GLU A 15 8.16 9.47 -4.90
N ALA A 16 8.24 8.51 -3.99
CA ALA A 16 7.24 8.37 -2.93
C ALA A 16 7.39 9.51 -1.92
N GLU A 17 6.28 10.12 -1.56
CA GLU A 17 6.23 11.19 -0.58
C GLU A 17 5.21 10.89 0.50
N GLU A 18 5.48 11.37 1.69
CA GLU A 18 4.57 11.24 2.82
C GLU A 18 3.94 12.61 3.11
N ARG A 19 2.61 12.61 3.31
CA ARG A 19 1.89 13.80 3.73
C ARG A 19 0.87 13.43 4.79
N GLU A 20 0.72 14.28 5.79
CA GLU A 20 -0.35 14.14 6.75
C GLU A 20 -1.61 14.79 6.17
N THR A 21 -2.72 14.04 6.20
CA THR A 21 -4.00 14.52 5.70
C THR A 21 -5.06 14.12 6.71
N TRP A 22 -5.71 15.11 7.34
CA TRP A 22 -6.74 14.88 8.37
C TRP A 22 -6.24 14.01 9.53
N GLY A 23 -4.96 14.18 9.90
CA GLY A 23 -4.35 13.40 10.97
C GLY A 23 -3.83 12.03 10.55
N GLU A 24 -4.10 11.60 9.32
CA GLU A 24 -3.62 10.32 8.81
C GLU A 24 -2.41 10.52 7.91
N GLN A 25 -1.46 9.57 7.96
CA GLN A 25 -0.31 9.59 7.07
C GLN A 25 -0.72 9.04 5.71
N THR A 26 -0.47 9.81 4.64
CA THR A 26 -0.72 9.35 3.27
C THR A 26 0.61 9.25 2.53
N PHE A 27 0.73 8.22 1.70
CA PHE A 27 1.91 8.00 0.86
C PHE A 27 1.49 8.17 -0.59
N ARG A 28 2.21 9.05 -1.29
CA ARG A 28 1.84 9.52 -2.63
C ARG A 28 2.99 9.38 -3.61
N VAL A 29 2.63 9.20 -4.87
CA VAL A 29 3.54 9.36 -6.00
C VAL A 29 2.85 10.28 -7.00
N ARG A 30 3.53 11.37 -7.39
CA ARG A 30 2.95 12.40 -8.28
C ARG A 30 1.59 12.89 -7.79
N ASP A 31 1.49 13.17 -6.49
CA ASP A 31 0.27 13.65 -5.79
C ASP A 31 -0.89 12.65 -5.70
N ARG A 32 -0.71 11.44 -6.18
CA ARG A 32 -1.74 10.40 -6.07
C ARG A 32 -1.43 9.47 -4.92
N ILE A 33 -2.43 9.23 -4.07
CA ILE A 33 -2.28 8.38 -2.88
C ILE A 33 -2.26 6.91 -3.29
N PHE A 34 -1.27 6.15 -2.83
CA PHE A 34 -1.23 4.71 -3.03
C PHE A 34 -1.34 3.91 -1.72
N ALA A 35 -1.11 4.56 -0.58
CA ALA A 35 -1.21 3.93 0.73
C ALA A 35 -1.56 4.96 1.79
N MET A 36 -2.21 4.51 2.86
CA MET A 36 -2.59 5.36 3.98
C MET A 36 -2.43 4.62 5.30
N GLY A 37 -1.96 5.31 6.33
CA GLY A 37 -2.01 4.80 7.70
C GLY A 37 -3.37 5.09 8.31
N SER A 38 -3.73 4.36 9.37
CA SER A 38 -4.91 4.65 10.17
C SER A 38 -4.50 5.37 11.45
N LEU A 39 -5.45 6.09 12.04
CA LEU A 39 -5.20 6.81 13.30
C LEU A 39 -4.82 5.88 14.44
N ASP A 40 -5.24 4.61 14.38
CA ASP A 40 -4.92 3.61 15.42
C ASP A 40 -3.47 3.13 15.38
N GLY A 41 -2.73 3.40 14.30
CA GLY A 41 -1.35 2.91 14.12
C GLY A 41 -1.23 1.41 13.89
N GLU A 42 -2.34 0.69 13.84
CA GLU A 42 -2.37 -0.76 13.72
C GLU A 42 -2.82 -1.24 12.34
N HIS A 43 -3.52 -0.40 11.60
CA HIS A 43 -4.04 -0.73 10.27
C HIS A 43 -3.52 0.25 9.24
N VAL A 44 -3.44 -0.23 8.00
CA VAL A 44 -3.13 0.61 6.84
C VAL A 44 -4.11 0.27 5.73
N SER A 45 -4.23 1.15 4.75
CA SER A 45 -5.00 0.89 3.54
C SER A 45 -4.09 1.01 2.33
N LEU A 46 -4.21 0.07 1.41
CA LEU A 46 -3.38 0.00 0.21
C LEU A 46 -4.25 -0.11 -1.04
N LYS A 47 -3.85 0.60 -2.08
CA LYS A 47 -4.53 0.50 -3.36
C LYS A 47 -4.27 -0.87 -3.99
N ALA A 48 -5.31 -1.55 -4.43
CA ALA A 48 -5.22 -2.86 -5.07
C ALA A 48 -6.35 -3.00 -6.10
N SER A 49 -6.39 -4.12 -6.79
CA SER A 49 -7.52 -4.44 -7.65
C SER A 49 -8.63 -5.12 -6.84
N LEU A 50 -9.84 -5.14 -7.39
CA LEU A 50 -10.95 -5.86 -6.75
C LEU A 50 -10.64 -7.35 -6.63
N ASP A 51 -9.99 -7.94 -7.64
CA ASP A 51 -9.60 -9.34 -7.61
C ASP A 51 -8.57 -9.62 -6.51
N ASP A 52 -7.55 -8.79 -6.42
CA ASP A 52 -6.52 -8.93 -5.37
C ASP A 52 -7.11 -8.74 -3.98
N GLN A 53 -7.97 -7.73 -3.81
CA GLN A 53 -8.66 -7.50 -2.55
C GLN A 53 -9.46 -8.75 -2.14
N SER A 54 -10.25 -9.29 -3.06
CA SER A 54 -11.07 -10.47 -2.81
C SER A 54 -10.21 -11.68 -2.42
N GLY A 55 -9.10 -11.90 -3.14
CA GLY A 55 -8.18 -13.00 -2.84
C GLY A 55 -7.52 -12.88 -1.49
N LEU A 56 -7.11 -11.67 -1.11
CA LEU A 56 -6.49 -11.42 0.19
C LEU A 56 -7.47 -11.65 1.33
N VAL A 57 -8.70 -11.12 1.19
CA VAL A 57 -9.73 -11.27 2.21
C VAL A 57 -10.09 -12.75 2.39
N GLU A 58 -10.19 -13.48 1.30
CA GLU A 58 -10.50 -14.92 1.34
C GLU A 58 -9.35 -15.70 1.99
N MET A 59 -8.10 -15.33 1.68
CA MET A 59 -6.92 -15.98 2.24
C MET A 59 -6.80 -15.79 3.75
N ASP A 60 -7.03 -14.58 4.23
CA ASP A 60 -6.89 -14.27 5.66
C ASP A 60 -7.81 -13.11 6.07
N PRO A 61 -9.08 -13.40 6.37
CA PRO A 61 -10.05 -12.36 6.72
C PRO A 61 -9.78 -11.68 8.07
N LYS A 62 -8.86 -12.21 8.87
CA LYS A 62 -8.45 -11.55 10.12
C LYS A 62 -7.45 -10.42 9.86
N THR A 63 -6.71 -10.52 8.78
CA THR A 63 -5.68 -9.55 8.41
C THR A 63 -6.18 -8.55 7.37
N PHE A 64 -6.99 -9.00 6.41
CA PHE A 64 -7.42 -8.22 5.26
C PHE A 64 -8.92 -8.00 5.25
N ALA A 65 -9.32 -6.77 4.90
CA ALA A 65 -10.73 -6.41 4.70
C ALA A 65 -10.81 -5.32 3.63
N PRO A 66 -11.95 -5.16 2.96
CA PRO A 66 -12.13 -4.00 2.09
C PRO A 66 -12.00 -2.72 2.91
N SER A 67 -11.30 -1.72 2.39
CA SER A 67 -11.18 -0.43 3.07
C SER A 67 -12.53 0.28 3.10
N ALA A 68 -12.77 1.07 4.16
CA ALA A 68 -13.94 1.91 4.24
C ALA A 68 -13.95 2.89 3.06
N TYR A 69 -15.10 3.09 2.44
CA TYR A 69 -15.32 3.99 1.29
C TYR A 69 -14.59 3.61 0.01
N THR A 70 -13.28 3.36 0.07
CA THR A 70 -12.45 3.05 -1.10
C THR A 70 -12.41 1.57 -1.44
N GLY A 71 -12.93 0.72 -0.57
CA GLY A 71 -12.96 -0.72 -0.82
C GLY A 71 -13.68 -1.11 -2.10
N ARG A 72 -14.70 -0.34 -2.49
CA ARG A 72 -15.43 -0.58 -3.76
C ARG A 72 -14.57 -0.40 -5.01
N TYR A 73 -13.40 0.23 -4.86
CA TYR A 73 -12.43 0.42 -5.96
C TYR A 73 -11.26 -0.56 -5.86
N GLY A 74 -11.28 -1.47 -4.89
CA GLY A 74 -10.23 -2.45 -4.70
C GLY A 74 -9.29 -2.19 -3.53
N TRP A 75 -9.36 -1.05 -2.88
CA TRP A 75 -8.50 -0.78 -1.73
C TRP A 75 -8.71 -1.81 -0.63
N VAL A 76 -7.61 -2.23 -0.01
CA VAL A 76 -7.62 -3.25 1.04
C VAL A 76 -7.08 -2.66 2.34
N ARG A 77 -7.79 -2.95 3.43
CA ARG A 77 -7.36 -2.61 4.78
C ARG A 77 -6.54 -3.77 5.32
N VAL A 78 -5.38 -3.47 5.86
CA VAL A 78 -4.43 -4.47 6.34
C VAL A 78 -4.13 -4.25 7.82
N ARG A 79 -4.29 -5.30 8.62
CA ARG A 79 -3.86 -5.29 10.01
C ARG A 79 -2.38 -5.62 10.04
N LEU A 80 -1.55 -4.66 10.42
CA LEU A 80 -0.10 -4.79 10.34
C LEU A 80 0.45 -5.98 11.14
N ALA A 81 -0.14 -6.28 12.29
CA ALA A 81 0.31 -7.42 13.10
C ALA A 81 0.11 -8.78 12.41
N GLY A 82 -0.75 -8.84 11.41
CA GLY A 82 -1.05 -10.08 10.70
C GLY A 82 -0.30 -10.27 9.39
N VAL A 83 0.49 -9.30 8.96
CA VAL A 83 1.18 -9.35 7.66
C VAL A 83 2.69 -9.48 7.87
N GLY A 84 3.33 -10.40 7.11
CA GLY A 84 4.78 -10.52 7.11
C GLY A 84 5.44 -9.54 6.15
N ARG A 85 6.75 -9.34 6.33
CA ARG A 85 7.49 -8.36 5.54
C ARG A 85 7.44 -8.61 4.04
N GLU A 86 7.61 -9.85 3.62
CA GLU A 86 7.65 -10.20 2.20
C GLU A 86 6.33 -9.85 1.49
N LEU A 87 5.21 -10.22 2.09
CA LEU A 87 3.90 -9.90 1.53
C LEU A 87 3.65 -8.39 1.57
N ALA A 88 4.05 -7.73 2.67
CA ALA A 88 3.92 -6.28 2.78
C ALA A 88 4.69 -5.57 1.66
N GLU A 89 5.90 -6.01 1.35
CA GLU A 89 6.69 -5.44 0.25
C GLU A 89 5.97 -5.59 -1.08
N GLN A 90 5.40 -6.75 -1.35
CA GLN A 90 4.64 -7.00 -2.58
C GLN A 90 3.42 -6.09 -2.66
N LEU A 91 2.67 -5.97 -1.56
CA LEU A 91 1.46 -5.15 -1.53
C LEU A 91 1.75 -3.68 -1.73
N VAL A 92 2.79 -3.18 -1.07
CA VAL A 92 3.21 -1.77 -1.19
C VAL A 92 3.71 -1.49 -2.60
N THR A 93 4.55 -2.35 -3.15
CA THR A 93 5.08 -2.19 -4.51
C THR A 93 3.95 -2.21 -5.54
N ASN A 94 3.00 -3.13 -5.41
CA ASN A 94 1.87 -3.22 -6.32
C ASN A 94 0.97 -1.99 -6.23
N ALA A 95 0.74 -1.48 -5.02
CA ALA A 95 -0.04 -0.25 -4.82
C ALA A 95 0.63 0.94 -5.52
N TRP A 96 1.95 1.06 -5.38
CA TRP A 96 2.73 2.09 -6.04
C TRP A 96 2.66 1.95 -7.58
N LYS A 97 2.82 0.73 -8.10
CA LYS A 97 2.73 0.46 -9.53
C LYS A 97 1.37 0.80 -10.13
N ARG A 98 0.31 0.64 -9.36
CA ARG A 98 -1.04 1.00 -9.80
C ARG A 98 -1.25 2.51 -9.86
N THR A 99 -0.34 3.28 -9.30
CA THR A 99 -0.51 4.72 -9.10
C THR A 99 0.53 5.54 -9.86
N ALA A 100 1.76 5.04 -9.96
CA ALA A 100 2.86 5.74 -10.59
C ALA A 100 2.70 5.81 -12.12
N PRO A 101 3.29 6.84 -12.78
CA PRO A 101 3.31 6.91 -14.25
C PRO A 101 4.07 5.73 -14.83
N ARG A 102 3.68 5.29 -16.02
CA ARG A 102 4.31 4.15 -16.69
C ARG A 102 5.82 4.29 -16.87
N ARG A 103 6.28 5.50 -17.18
CA ARG A 103 7.71 5.76 -17.34
C ARG A 103 8.49 5.48 -16.06
N LEU A 104 7.93 5.92 -14.94
CA LEU A 104 8.56 5.71 -13.64
C LEU A 104 8.57 4.22 -13.26
N ILE A 105 7.50 3.51 -13.56
CA ILE A 105 7.42 2.06 -13.34
C ILE A 105 8.48 1.33 -14.18
N ALA A 106 8.62 1.70 -15.46
CA ALA A 106 9.60 1.09 -16.35
C ALA A 106 11.02 1.32 -15.84
N GLU A 107 11.35 2.52 -15.38
CA GLU A 107 12.66 2.82 -14.81
C GLU A 107 12.93 1.98 -13.56
N TYR A 108 11.92 1.84 -12.70
CA TYR A 108 12.03 1.02 -11.50
C TYR A 108 12.30 -0.44 -11.83
N GLU A 109 11.57 -0.99 -12.79
CA GLU A 109 11.73 -2.39 -13.20
C GLU A 109 13.08 -2.66 -13.83
N LEU A 110 13.61 -1.72 -14.61
CA LEU A 110 14.94 -1.84 -15.20
C LEU A 110 16.01 -1.89 -14.12
N ARG A 111 15.90 -1.08 -13.07
CA ARG A 111 16.86 -1.09 -11.96
C ARG A 111 16.81 -2.41 -11.20
N GLY A 112 15.64 -3.00 -11.06
CA GLY A 112 15.47 -4.27 -10.36
C GLY A 112 16.09 -5.47 -11.08
N LYS A 113 16.42 -5.32 -12.36
CA LYS A 113 17.00 -6.40 -13.19
C LYS A 113 18.51 -6.31 -13.32
N SER A 114 19.11 -5.26 -12.80
CA SER A 114 20.57 -5.06 -12.91
C SER A 114 21.34 -5.78 -11.82
#